data_e3f3a8a98ab79f21ce2edc99d75a05cc
#
_entry.id   e3f3a8a98ab79f21ce2edc99d75a05cc
#
_cell.length_a   1.000
_cell.length_b   1.000
_cell.length_c   1.000
_cell.angle_alpha   90.00
_cell.angle_beta   90.00
_cell.angle_gamma   90.00
#
_symmetry.space_group_name_H-M   'P 1'
#
loop_
_entity.id
_entity.type
_entity.pdbx_description
1 polymer ?
#
loop_
_entity_poly.entity_id
_entity_poly.type
_entity_poly.pdbx_seq_one_letter_code
_entity_poly.pdbx_strand_id
1 'polypeptide(L)'
;MNKKLEHRFVTELESNQNIVHKICSLYTNDRDSHNDLFQEITIQLWKAYPKFRGESKFSTWMYRVALNTAITLYRKSKRSIKTQDYDSVIFKIKSNEYDNTQEEQLKLMYKAVKQLGDIDKALIFLYLENKNYKEIAETLGITEVNTRVRMNRIKGKLKTILNP
;
A
#
# COMPACT_ATOMS: atom_id res chain seq x y z
N MET A 1 -3.65 -19.42 -24.01
CA MET A 1 -3.88 -18.19 -23.21
C MET A 1 -4.55 -17.14 -24.12
N ASN A 2 -5.56 -16.46 -23.62
CA ASN A 2 -6.33 -15.52 -24.44
C ASN A 2 -5.61 -14.18 -24.55
N LYS A 3 -5.01 -13.90 -25.71
CA LYS A 3 -4.28 -12.63 -25.99
C LYS A 3 -5.12 -11.37 -25.70
N LYS A 4 -6.44 -11.47 -25.89
CA LYS A 4 -7.36 -10.36 -25.61
C LYS A 4 -7.46 -10.06 -24.11
N LEU A 5 -7.46 -11.11 -23.28
CA LEU A 5 -7.48 -11.00 -21.83
C LEU A 5 -6.17 -10.37 -21.31
N GLU A 6 -5.05 -10.86 -21.85
CA GLU A 6 -3.71 -10.32 -21.51
C GLU A 6 -3.60 -8.84 -21.85
N HIS A 7 -4.02 -8.44 -23.05
CA HIS A 7 -3.97 -7.04 -23.48
C HIS A 7 -4.83 -6.13 -22.58
N ARG A 8 -6.03 -6.58 -22.22
CA ARG A 8 -6.91 -5.83 -21.31
C ARG A 8 -6.29 -5.68 -19.94
N PHE A 9 -5.72 -6.75 -19.40
CA PHE A 9 -5.05 -6.72 -18.10
C PHE A 9 -3.87 -5.73 -18.10
N VAL A 10 -3.00 -5.81 -19.09
CA VAL A 10 -1.84 -4.90 -19.21
C VAL A 10 -2.28 -3.44 -19.29
N THR A 11 -3.29 -3.14 -20.09
CA THR A 11 -3.85 -1.78 -20.21
C THR A 11 -4.38 -1.27 -18.87
N GLU A 12 -5.14 -2.08 -18.15
CA GLU A 12 -5.70 -1.73 -16.84
C GLU A 12 -4.59 -1.56 -15.79
N LEU A 13 -3.60 -2.45 -15.80
CA LEU A 13 -2.46 -2.37 -14.89
C LEU A 13 -1.62 -1.11 -15.13
N GLU A 14 -1.29 -0.81 -16.37
CA GLU A 14 -0.52 0.39 -16.73
C GLU A 14 -1.25 1.68 -16.32
N SER A 15 -2.56 1.73 -16.48
CA SER A 15 -3.37 2.88 -16.07
C SER A 15 -3.41 3.09 -14.55
N ASN A 16 -3.13 2.04 -13.77
CA ASN A 16 -3.25 2.05 -12.31
C ASN A 16 -1.94 1.70 -11.58
N GLN A 17 -0.82 1.59 -12.30
CA GLN A 17 0.45 1.13 -11.72
C GLN A 17 0.97 2.03 -10.59
N ASN A 18 0.63 3.31 -10.58
CA ASN A 18 1.02 4.23 -9.51
C ASN A 18 0.48 3.80 -8.14
N ILE A 19 -0.70 3.21 -8.11
CA ILE A 19 -1.29 2.64 -6.89
C ILE A 19 -0.39 1.54 -6.35
N VAL A 20 0.05 0.63 -7.21
CA VAL A 20 0.94 -0.48 -6.83
C VAL A 20 2.28 0.06 -6.30
N HIS A 21 2.87 1.05 -6.96
CA HIS A 21 4.11 1.68 -6.50
C HIS A 21 3.96 2.34 -5.12
N LYS A 22 2.86 3.03 -4.86
CA LYS A 22 2.57 3.62 -3.54
C LYS A 22 2.48 2.55 -2.46
N ILE A 23 1.80 1.44 -2.73
CA ILE A 23 1.69 0.31 -1.79
C ILE A 23 3.07 -0.30 -1.53
N CYS A 24 3.87 -0.52 -2.57
CA CYS A 24 5.23 -1.03 -2.42
C CYS A 24 6.07 -0.11 -1.52
N SER A 25 5.95 1.20 -1.67
CA SER A 25 6.68 2.17 -0.85
C SER A 25 6.31 2.13 0.63
N LEU A 26 5.09 1.72 0.97
CA LEU A 26 4.66 1.56 2.36
C LEU A 26 5.26 0.34 3.06
N TYR A 27 5.54 -0.72 2.32
CA TYR A 27 5.91 -2.03 2.86
C TYR A 27 7.35 -2.44 2.59
N THR A 28 8.12 -1.59 1.92
CA THR A 28 9.54 -1.85 1.60
C THR A 28 10.41 -0.64 1.92
N ASN A 29 11.71 -0.87 2.12
CA ASN A 29 12.67 0.17 2.51
C ASN A 29 13.81 0.39 1.49
N ASP A 30 13.88 -0.43 0.46
CA ASP A 30 14.92 -0.36 -0.57
C ASP A 30 14.34 -0.65 -1.96
N ARG A 31 15.12 -0.33 -2.99
CA ARG A 31 14.68 -0.46 -4.37
C ARG A 31 14.48 -1.92 -4.80
N ASP A 32 15.34 -2.83 -4.36
CA ASP A 32 15.25 -4.24 -4.73
C ASP A 32 14.01 -4.89 -4.13
N SER A 33 13.73 -4.64 -2.86
CA SER A 33 12.51 -5.10 -2.20
C SER A 33 11.26 -4.50 -2.82
N HIS A 34 11.30 -3.22 -3.20
CA HIS A 34 10.19 -2.56 -3.92
C HIS A 34 9.90 -3.26 -5.25
N ASN A 35 10.92 -3.52 -6.05
CA ASN A 35 10.77 -4.19 -7.34
C ASN A 35 10.26 -5.61 -7.18
N ASP A 36 10.76 -6.36 -6.20
CA ASP A 36 10.29 -7.72 -5.91
C ASP A 36 8.83 -7.74 -5.49
N LEU A 37 8.42 -6.81 -4.64
CA LEU A 37 7.02 -6.68 -4.22
C LEU A 37 6.12 -6.27 -5.39
N PHE A 38 6.57 -5.34 -6.22
CA PHE A 38 5.83 -4.93 -7.42
C PHE A 38 5.59 -6.12 -8.35
N GLN A 39 6.62 -6.94 -8.60
CA GLN A 39 6.50 -8.14 -9.42
C GLN A 39 5.53 -9.14 -8.79
N GLU A 40 5.64 -9.40 -7.50
CA GLU A 40 4.74 -10.34 -6.82
C GLU A 40 3.28 -9.88 -6.85
N ILE A 41 3.03 -8.60 -6.61
CA ILE A 41 1.68 -8.03 -6.72
C ILE A 41 1.15 -8.20 -8.15
N THR A 42 1.97 -7.91 -9.16
CA THR A 42 1.59 -8.07 -10.57
C THR A 42 1.23 -9.52 -10.89
N ILE A 43 2.02 -10.47 -10.39
CA ILE A 43 1.75 -11.91 -10.57
C ILE A 43 0.42 -12.30 -9.92
N GLN A 44 0.17 -11.85 -8.69
CA GLN A 44 -1.08 -12.17 -7.99
C GLN A 44 -2.30 -11.53 -8.67
N LEU A 45 -2.17 -10.31 -9.16
CA LEU A 45 -3.21 -9.65 -9.95
C LEU A 45 -3.51 -10.44 -11.23
N TRP A 46 -2.48 -10.87 -11.95
CA TRP A 46 -2.65 -11.65 -13.17
C TRP A 46 -3.34 -12.99 -12.91
N LYS A 47 -2.93 -13.70 -11.86
CA LYS A 47 -3.55 -14.97 -11.45
C LYS A 47 -5.01 -14.82 -11.07
N ALA A 48 -5.37 -13.71 -10.43
CA ALA A 48 -6.74 -13.46 -9.98
C ALA A 48 -7.63 -12.82 -11.06
N TYR A 49 -7.03 -12.22 -12.09
CA TYR A 49 -7.75 -11.45 -13.11
C TYR A 49 -8.86 -12.24 -13.84
N PRO A 50 -8.71 -13.53 -14.18
CA PRO A 50 -9.81 -14.32 -14.79
C PRO A 50 -11.07 -14.40 -13.94
N LYS A 51 -10.95 -14.22 -12.61
CA LYS A 51 -12.07 -14.22 -11.66
C LYS A 51 -12.66 -12.84 -11.42
N PHE A 52 -12.04 -11.79 -11.94
CA PHE A 52 -12.56 -10.42 -11.85
C PHE A 52 -13.78 -10.26 -12.75
N ARG A 53 -14.95 -10.03 -12.15
CA ARG A 53 -16.24 -10.01 -12.83
C ARG A 53 -16.71 -8.62 -13.27
N GLY A 54 -15.94 -7.55 -12.97
CA GLY A 54 -16.34 -6.19 -13.27
C GLY A 54 -17.45 -5.64 -12.36
N GLU A 55 -17.72 -6.29 -11.21
CA GLU A 55 -18.71 -5.84 -10.22
C GLU A 55 -18.27 -4.58 -9.47
N SER A 56 -16.99 -4.30 -9.48
CA SER A 56 -16.37 -3.08 -8.98
C SER A 56 -15.44 -2.48 -10.04
N LYS A 57 -14.96 -1.26 -9.82
CA LYS A 57 -13.87 -0.71 -10.63
C LYS A 57 -12.63 -1.58 -10.50
N PHE A 58 -11.86 -1.70 -11.57
CA PHE A 58 -10.59 -2.43 -11.54
C PHE A 58 -9.66 -1.93 -10.42
N SER A 59 -9.57 -0.61 -10.24
CA SER A 59 -8.76 -0.02 -9.17
C SER A 59 -9.18 -0.47 -7.78
N THR A 60 -10.47 -0.57 -7.48
CA THR A 60 -10.99 -1.06 -6.19
C THR A 60 -10.59 -2.52 -5.93
N TRP A 61 -10.76 -3.36 -6.93
CA TRP A 61 -10.34 -4.76 -6.87
C TRP A 61 -8.82 -4.89 -6.73
N MET A 62 -8.07 -4.06 -7.44
CA MET A 62 -6.60 -4.04 -7.40
C MET A 62 -6.08 -3.65 -6.02
N TYR A 63 -6.66 -2.65 -5.34
CA TYR A 63 -6.30 -2.30 -3.96
C TYR A 63 -6.38 -3.51 -3.04
N ARG A 64 -7.45 -4.26 -3.14
CA ARG A 64 -7.67 -5.44 -2.29
C ARG A 64 -6.59 -6.50 -2.53
N VAL A 65 -6.35 -6.88 -3.77
CA VAL A 65 -5.34 -7.89 -4.11
C VAL A 65 -3.94 -7.42 -3.75
N ALA A 66 -3.60 -6.18 -4.10
CA ALA A 66 -2.27 -5.62 -3.87
C ALA A 66 -1.95 -5.47 -2.38
N LEU A 67 -2.89 -4.94 -1.58
CA LEU A 67 -2.70 -4.78 -0.14
C LEU A 67 -2.63 -6.13 0.58
N ASN A 68 -3.48 -7.09 0.23
CA ASN A 68 -3.42 -8.42 0.82
C ASN A 68 -2.09 -9.11 0.52
N THR A 69 -1.58 -8.98 -0.71
CA THR A 69 -0.27 -9.51 -1.09
C THR A 69 0.85 -8.85 -0.30
N ALA A 70 0.85 -7.52 -0.23
CA ALA A 70 1.87 -6.75 0.47
C ALA A 70 1.89 -7.08 1.97
N ILE A 71 0.73 -7.15 2.61
CA ILE A 71 0.59 -7.49 4.04
C ILE A 71 1.10 -8.91 4.31
N THR A 72 0.72 -9.86 3.47
CA THR A 72 1.15 -11.27 3.62
C THR A 72 2.66 -11.40 3.54
N LEU A 73 3.29 -10.79 2.54
CA LEU A 73 4.74 -10.82 2.36
C LEU A 73 5.48 -10.04 3.45
N TYR A 74 4.94 -8.92 3.87
CA TYR A 74 5.50 -8.13 4.97
C TYR A 74 5.54 -8.91 6.28
N ARG A 75 4.46 -9.60 6.61
CA ARG A 75 4.40 -10.47 7.80
C ARG A 75 5.40 -11.62 7.71
N LYS A 76 5.53 -12.22 6.53
CA LYS A 76 6.49 -13.30 6.28
C LYS A 76 7.93 -12.81 6.45
N SER A 77 8.27 -11.64 5.90
CA SER A 77 9.61 -11.07 6.03
C SER A 77 9.97 -10.73 7.47
N LYS A 78 9.04 -10.20 8.25
CA LYS A 78 9.26 -9.91 9.68
C LYS A 78 9.51 -11.15 10.52
N ARG A 79 8.91 -12.29 10.20
CA ARG A 79 9.16 -13.55 10.90
C ARG A 79 10.55 -14.11 10.65
N SER A 80 11.10 -13.89 9.44
CA SER A 80 12.42 -14.40 9.07
C SER A 80 13.57 -13.51 9.51
N ILE A 81 13.31 -12.25 9.89
CA ILE A 81 14.34 -11.27 10.25
C ILE A 81 14.19 -10.84 11.71
N LYS A 82 14.53 -11.75 12.64
CA LYS A 82 14.68 -11.37 14.06
C LYS A 82 16.08 -10.85 14.42
N THR A 83 16.99 -10.68 13.45
CA THR A 83 18.40 -10.52 13.76
C THR A 83 19.17 -9.42 13.02
N GLN A 84 18.54 -8.53 12.28
CA GLN A 84 19.25 -7.42 11.63
C GLN A 84 18.54 -6.09 11.85
N ASP A 85 19.26 -5.16 12.53
CA ASP A 85 18.91 -3.75 12.55
C ASP A 85 19.01 -3.21 11.12
N TYR A 86 17.88 -2.89 10.54
CA TYR A 86 17.85 -2.18 9.28
C TYR A 86 17.91 -0.68 9.54
N ASP A 87 19.05 -0.08 9.21
CA ASP A 87 19.09 1.34 8.94
C ASP A 87 18.09 1.64 7.83
N SER A 88 17.07 2.41 8.16
CA SER A 88 16.05 2.82 7.22
C SER A 88 16.66 3.62 6.08
N VAL A 89 16.85 3.00 4.93
CA VAL A 89 17.18 3.70 3.70
C VAL A 89 15.95 4.49 3.29
N ILE A 90 16.03 5.80 3.46
CA ILE A 90 14.97 6.72 3.03
C ILE A 90 14.93 6.67 1.51
N PHE A 91 13.85 6.11 0.96
CA PHE A 91 13.58 6.17 -0.45
C PHE A 91 13.42 7.64 -0.85
N LYS A 92 14.36 8.16 -1.62
CA LYS A 92 14.16 9.44 -2.31
C LYS A 92 13.15 9.22 -3.42
N ILE A 93 11.90 9.58 -3.15
CA ILE A 93 10.96 9.85 -4.22
C ILE A 93 11.57 11.01 -5.01
N LYS A 94 11.88 10.80 -6.28
CA LYS A 94 12.25 11.92 -7.17
C LYS A 94 11.04 12.84 -7.27
N SER A 95 10.97 13.81 -6.39
CA SER A 95 10.08 14.94 -6.59
C SER A 95 10.82 15.97 -7.44
N ASN A 96 10.16 16.42 -8.49
CA ASN A 96 10.59 17.62 -9.21
C ASN A 96 10.72 18.78 -8.21
N GLU A 97 11.81 19.51 -8.32
CA GLU A 97 12.18 20.66 -7.52
C GLU A 97 11.08 21.73 -7.51
N TYR A 98 10.10 21.66 -6.62
CA TYR A 98 9.27 22.81 -6.23
C TYR A 98 8.71 22.60 -4.82
N ASP A 99 9.22 23.43 -3.91
CA ASP A 99 8.82 23.59 -2.51
C ASP A 99 9.34 22.52 -1.53
N ASN A 100 10.54 22.77 -1.02
CA ASN A 100 11.23 21.98 0.03
C ASN A 100 10.36 21.68 1.27
N THR A 101 9.45 22.58 1.64
CA THR A 101 8.65 22.45 2.86
C THR A 101 7.58 21.37 2.74
N GLN A 102 6.89 21.31 1.60
CA GLN A 102 5.86 20.30 1.35
C GLN A 102 6.48 18.91 1.18
N GLU A 103 7.62 18.84 0.52
CA GLU A 103 8.37 17.60 0.34
C GLU A 103 8.87 17.05 1.67
N GLU A 104 9.40 17.89 2.55
CA GLU A 104 9.84 17.50 3.90
C GLU A 104 8.67 17.01 4.75
N GLN A 105 7.53 17.68 4.70
CA GLN A 105 6.31 17.26 5.39
C GLN A 105 5.81 15.91 4.89
N LEU A 106 5.85 15.69 3.58
CA LEU A 106 5.45 14.42 2.99
C LEU A 106 6.37 13.28 3.41
N LYS A 107 7.68 13.52 3.43
CA LYS A 107 8.69 12.56 3.93
C LYS A 107 8.45 12.20 5.39
N LEU A 108 8.17 13.19 6.24
CA LEU A 108 7.86 12.98 7.66
C LEU A 108 6.58 12.16 7.83
N MET A 109 5.56 12.43 7.03
CA MET A 109 4.33 11.67 7.04
C MET A 109 4.56 10.20 6.67
N TYR A 110 5.27 9.92 5.59
CA TYR A 110 5.62 8.56 5.18
C TYR A 110 6.44 7.83 6.24
N LYS A 111 7.39 8.52 6.86
CA LYS A 111 8.21 7.99 7.95
C LYS A 111 7.36 7.60 9.16
N ALA A 112 6.39 8.45 9.51
CA ALA A 112 5.45 8.19 10.59
C ALA A 112 4.53 7.00 10.26
N VAL A 113 4.00 6.92 9.06
CA VAL A 113 3.15 5.83 8.59
C VAL A 113 3.89 4.49 8.61
N LYS A 114 5.17 4.48 8.28
CA LYS A 114 6.00 3.26 8.33
C LYS A 114 6.17 2.68 9.74
N GLN A 115 5.97 3.46 10.79
CA GLN A 115 6.00 2.99 12.17
C GLN A 115 4.71 2.29 12.61
N LEU A 116 3.66 2.36 11.81
CA LEU A 116 2.39 1.70 12.08
C LEU A 116 2.47 0.19 11.80
N GLY A 117 1.55 -0.57 12.38
CA GLY A 117 1.38 -1.98 12.05
C GLY A 117 0.92 -2.20 10.60
N ASP A 118 0.97 -3.42 10.15
CA ASP A 118 0.69 -3.83 8.76
C ASP A 118 -0.71 -3.43 8.29
N ILE A 119 -1.75 -3.70 9.07
CA ILE A 119 -3.13 -3.33 8.76
C ILE A 119 -3.34 -1.81 8.88
N ASP A 120 -2.74 -1.19 9.88
CA ASP A 120 -2.88 0.25 10.11
C ASP A 120 -2.24 1.08 8.98
N LYS A 121 -1.13 0.60 8.40
CA LYS A 121 -0.55 1.19 7.19
C LYS A 121 -1.54 1.17 6.02
N ALA A 122 -2.16 0.03 5.78
CA ALA A 122 -3.15 -0.13 4.71
C ALA A 122 -4.37 0.77 4.93
N LEU A 123 -4.83 0.85 6.18
CA LEU A 123 -5.99 1.64 6.55
C LEU A 123 -5.77 3.13 6.31
N ILE A 124 -4.67 3.69 6.81
CA ILE A 124 -4.35 5.11 6.60
C ILE A 124 -4.08 5.42 5.13
N PHE A 125 -3.45 4.50 4.40
CA PHE A 125 -3.23 4.64 2.97
C PHE A 125 -4.56 4.79 2.21
N LEU A 126 -5.51 3.92 2.46
CA LEU A 126 -6.84 3.98 1.83
C LEU A 126 -7.60 5.26 2.21
N TYR A 127 -7.46 5.69 3.45
CA TYR A 127 -8.05 6.95 3.91
C TYR A 127 -7.46 8.16 3.14
N LEU A 128 -6.16 8.18 2.94
CA LEU A 128 -5.48 9.23 2.16
C LEU A 128 -5.81 9.16 0.66
N GLU A 129 -6.20 8.00 0.16
CA GLU A 129 -6.71 7.81 -1.22
C GLU A 129 -8.22 8.13 -1.33
N ASN A 130 -8.76 8.86 -0.35
CA ASN A 130 -10.15 9.32 -0.31
C ASN A 130 -11.21 8.20 -0.28
N LYS A 131 -10.87 7.05 0.29
CA LYS A 131 -11.84 5.99 0.52
C LYS A 131 -12.60 6.25 1.81
N ASN A 132 -13.92 5.99 1.81
CA ASN A 132 -14.73 6.08 3.02
C ASN A 132 -14.54 4.83 3.91
N TYR A 133 -15.01 4.88 5.15
CA TYR A 133 -14.80 3.78 6.10
C TYR A 133 -15.44 2.47 5.66
N LYS A 134 -16.57 2.52 4.96
CA LYS A 134 -17.22 1.34 4.40
C LYS A 134 -16.33 0.66 3.33
N GLU A 135 -15.81 1.45 2.41
CA GLU A 135 -14.90 0.97 1.36
C GLU A 135 -13.60 0.39 1.94
N ILE A 136 -13.04 1.05 2.95
CA ILE A 136 -11.84 0.59 3.65
C ILE A 136 -12.11 -0.75 4.34
N ALA A 137 -13.22 -0.85 5.07
CA ALA A 137 -13.63 -2.07 5.74
C ALA A 137 -13.78 -3.25 4.78
N GLU A 138 -14.45 -3.02 3.66
CA GLU A 138 -14.63 -4.04 2.60
C GLU A 138 -13.29 -4.45 1.99
N THR A 139 -12.40 -3.50 1.73
CA THR A 139 -11.08 -3.75 1.14
C THR A 139 -10.19 -4.58 2.07
N LEU A 140 -10.18 -4.26 3.36
CA LEU A 140 -9.33 -4.91 4.35
C LEU A 140 -9.96 -6.15 5.02
N GLY A 141 -11.25 -6.40 4.78
CA GLY A 141 -11.93 -7.54 5.38
C GLY A 141 -12.18 -7.38 6.88
N ILE A 142 -12.41 -6.17 7.35
CA ILE A 142 -12.73 -5.84 8.74
C ILE A 142 -14.10 -5.15 8.81
N THR A 143 -14.65 -5.01 10.00
CA THR A 143 -15.92 -4.30 10.19
C THR A 143 -15.75 -2.79 10.07
N GLU A 144 -16.80 -2.08 9.70
CA GLU A 144 -16.77 -0.62 9.65
C GLU A 144 -16.52 0.00 11.03
N VAL A 145 -17.09 -0.58 12.08
CA VAL A 145 -16.85 -0.17 13.48
C VAL A 145 -15.36 -0.32 13.84
N ASN A 146 -14.76 -1.47 13.53
CA ASN A 146 -13.33 -1.70 13.75
C ASN A 146 -12.46 -0.71 12.96
N THR A 147 -12.85 -0.38 11.74
CA THR A 147 -12.17 0.62 10.90
C THR A 147 -12.14 1.99 11.61
N ARG A 148 -13.24 2.43 12.16
CA ARG A 148 -13.35 3.71 12.90
C ARG A 148 -12.50 3.72 14.16
N VAL A 149 -12.56 2.65 14.94
CA VAL A 149 -11.75 2.51 16.16
C VAL A 149 -10.26 2.53 15.84
N ARG A 150 -9.86 1.78 14.84
CA ARG A 150 -8.45 1.77 14.38
C ARG A 150 -8.01 3.13 13.86
N MET A 151 -8.84 3.82 13.09
CA MET A 151 -8.54 5.15 12.56
C MET A 151 -8.29 6.15 13.69
N ASN A 152 -9.08 6.14 14.73
CA ASN A 152 -8.88 7.02 15.89
C ASN A 152 -7.55 6.74 16.58
N ARG A 153 -7.18 5.48 16.75
CA ARG A 153 -5.87 5.09 17.30
C ARG A 153 -4.71 5.53 16.40
N ILE A 154 -4.85 5.34 15.09
CA ILE A 154 -3.85 5.74 14.10
C ILE A 154 -3.63 7.25 14.14
N LYS A 155 -4.68 8.05 14.15
CA LYS A 155 -4.59 9.51 14.26
C LYS A 155 -3.86 9.92 15.54
N GLY A 156 -4.15 9.28 16.67
CA GLY A 156 -3.46 9.53 17.92
C GLY A 156 -1.98 9.19 17.87
N LYS A 157 -1.62 8.03 17.31
CA LYS A 157 -0.23 7.62 17.12
C LYS A 157 0.54 8.57 16.19
N LEU A 158 -0.04 8.93 15.05
CA LEU A 158 0.58 9.85 14.10
C LEU A 158 0.80 11.22 14.73
N LYS A 159 -0.17 11.73 15.48
CA LYS A 159 -0.03 12.99 16.21
C LYS A 159 1.13 12.96 17.20
N THR A 160 1.29 11.85 17.94
CA THR A 160 2.40 11.66 18.89
C THR A 160 3.75 11.57 18.16
N ILE A 161 3.82 10.88 17.04
CA ILE A 161 5.06 10.74 16.25
C ILE A 161 5.48 12.05 15.61
N LEU A 162 4.52 12.80 15.06
CA LEU A 162 4.78 14.06 14.35
C LEU A 162 5.00 15.25 15.29
N ASN A 163 4.46 15.21 16.50
CA ASN A 163 4.59 16.24 17.52
C ASN A 163 5.02 15.63 18.84
N PRO A 164 6.28 15.17 18.96
CA PRO A 164 6.79 14.54 20.16
C PRO A 164 6.88 15.48 21.37
#